data_464d7763ed3d5e93a07b1b6ddc7f57b1
#
_entry.id   464d7763ed3d5e93a07b1b6ddc7f57b1
#
_cell.length_a   1.000
_cell.length_b   1.000
_cell.length_c   1.000
_cell.angle_alpha   90.00
_cell.angle_beta   90.00
_cell.angle_gamma   90.00
#
_symmetry.space_group_name_H-M   'P 1'
#
loop_
_entity.id
_entity.type
_entity.pdbx_description
1 polymer ?
#
loop_
_entity_poly.entity_id
_entity_poly.type
_entity_poly.pdbx_seq_one_letter_code
_entity_poly.pdbx_strand_id
1 'polypeptide(L)'
;SNLTCCASTTQDLSDFVFEKNVEKYKPDIVTRFEYKKQRKEHTQYITKIHVLGRVEVYLVVTEVNMPLTILDYMALENAVFTLQYSFMGTYAQNQIEKKYQRDIGYSLLNGLLTGDELSKAARMLKLKDTAQYCVVSFHTISSNSEDYYTKEELEEIGVIEGEIQRLLPDEHIYRNLNQIVCIHEIKPGETQAGFREEMEKLYQTVQKQIFHRNKTTDFQIGIGSIVNGYGDLKKSFKDSKKIIDYMDMLRYLYGDKNISVADFSKLGFFQIFEKIKNRDELMEYVPESLVKLY
;
A
#
# COMPACT_ATOMS: atom_id res chain seq x y z
N SER A 1 -17.97 0.14 8.30
CA SER A 1 -16.96 1.20 8.29
C SER A 1 -17.06 2.00 9.57
N ASN A 2 -15.92 2.23 10.24
CA ASN A 2 -15.92 3.07 11.43
C ASN A 2 -15.90 4.53 10.97
N LEU A 3 -16.97 5.26 11.23
CA LEU A 3 -17.00 6.70 11.05
C LEU A 3 -16.07 7.35 12.08
N THR A 4 -15.09 8.11 11.62
CA THR A 4 -14.20 8.90 12.48
C THR A 4 -14.57 10.37 12.37
N CYS A 5 -14.66 11.07 13.49
CA CYS A 5 -14.90 12.50 13.50
C CYS A 5 -13.63 13.23 13.04
N CYS A 6 -13.72 13.96 11.91
CA CYS A 6 -12.60 14.73 11.37
C CYS A 6 -12.55 16.16 11.93
N ALA A 7 -13.70 16.75 12.26
CA ALA A 7 -13.83 18.07 12.86
C ALA A 7 -15.16 18.20 13.61
N SER A 8 -15.16 18.94 14.70
CA SER A 8 -16.36 19.21 15.50
C SER A 8 -16.31 20.61 16.10
N THR A 9 -17.47 21.23 16.27
CA THR A 9 -17.61 22.50 17.01
C THR A 9 -17.61 22.31 18.52
N THR A 10 -17.67 21.05 19.00
CA THR A 10 -17.57 20.71 20.43
C THR A 10 -16.41 19.74 20.66
N GLN A 11 -15.75 19.88 21.80
CA GLN A 11 -14.66 18.99 22.22
C GLN A 11 -15.18 17.66 22.79
N ASP A 12 -16.37 17.67 23.39
CA ASP A 12 -16.99 16.48 23.96
C ASP A 12 -18.11 15.97 23.05
N LEU A 13 -17.87 14.82 22.42
CA LEU A 13 -18.81 14.14 21.55
C LEU A 13 -19.60 13.04 22.27
N SER A 14 -19.36 12.83 23.58
CA SER A 14 -20.02 11.77 24.36
C SER A 14 -21.54 11.93 24.42
N ASP A 15 -22.02 13.17 24.31
CA ASP A 15 -23.44 13.52 24.36
C ASP A 15 -24.15 13.38 23.02
N PHE A 16 -23.43 13.10 21.92
CA PHE A 16 -24.03 12.96 20.60
C PHE A 16 -24.13 11.49 20.18
N VAL A 17 -25.26 11.15 19.57
CA VAL A 17 -25.44 9.85 18.92
C VAL A 17 -25.29 10.04 17.42
N PHE A 18 -24.42 9.24 16.81
CA PHE A 18 -24.27 9.20 15.36
C PHE A 18 -25.05 8.01 14.81
N GLU A 19 -25.91 8.28 13.80
CA GLU A 19 -26.64 7.21 13.13
C GLU A 19 -25.66 6.27 12.40
N LYS A 20 -25.65 4.99 12.83
CA LYS A 20 -24.72 3.98 12.27
C LYS A 20 -25.10 3.48 10.87
N ASN A 21 -26.35 3.75 10.45
CA ASN A 21 -26.92 3.25 9.20
C ASN A 21 -26.97 4.32 8.10
N VAL A 22 -26.10 5.32 8.14
CA VAL A 22 -26.07 6.42 7.16
C VAL A 22 -25.97 5.92 5.71
N GLU A 23 -25.36 4.75 5.49
CA GLU A 23 -25.25 4.12 4.17
C GLU A 23 -26.58 3.69 3.55
N LYS A 24 -27.63 3.53 4.36
CA LYS A 24 -28.96 3.14 3.86
C LYS A 24 -29.76 4.29 3.27
N TYR A 25 -29.34 5.51 3.54
CA TYR A 25 -30.06 6.69 3.09
C TYR A 25 -29.50 7.15 1.76
N LYS A 26 -30.38 7.19 0.73
CA LYS A 26 -30.08 7.89 -0.54
C LYS A 26 -30.42 9.35 -0.29
N PRO A 27 -29.45 10.24 -0.10
CA PRO A 27 -29.79 11.62 0.18
C PRO A 27 -30.13 12.34 -1.12
N ASP A 28 -31.28 12.91 -1.18
CA ASP A 28 -31.35 14.27 -1.72
C ASP A 28 -30.56 15.11 -0.74
N ILE A 29 -29.82 16.05 -1.15
CA ILE A 29 -28.71 16.82 -0.55
C ILE A 29 -28.57 16.78 1.00
N VAL A 30 -29.66 16.80 1.77
CA VAL A 30 -29.63 16.77 3.24
C VAL A 30 -30.74 15.84 3.79
N THR A 31 -30.37 14.89 4.63
CA THR A 31 -31.33 13.97 5.27
C THR A 31 -31.54 14.34 6.74
N ARG A 32 -32.79 14.49 7.15
CA ARG A 32 -33.20 14.79 8.51
C ARG A 32 -33.44 13.48 9.29
N PHE A 33 -32.87 13.39 10.50
CA PHE A 33 -33.07 12.29 11.45
C PHE A 33 -33.56 12.81 12.78
N GLU A 34 -34.48 12.05 13.38
CA GLU A 34 -34.92 12.27 14.74
C GLU A 34 -34.50 11.09 15.60
N TYR A 35 -33.88 11.36 16.75
CA TYR A 35 -33.48 10.36 17.70
C TYR A 35 -33.77 10.82 19.13
N LYS A 36 -33.95 9.87 20.03
CA LYS A 36 -34.19 10.15 21.45
C LYS A 36 -32.96 9.76 22.28
N LYS A 37 -32.41 10.73 23.02
CA LYS A 37 -31.38 10.51 24.03
C LYS A 37 -31.81 11.17 25.33
N GLN A 38 -31.70 10.46 26.46
CA GLN A 38 -32.02 10.96 27.80
C GLN A 38 -33.40 11.66 27.92
N ARG A 39 -34.42 11.11 27.27
CA ARG A 39 -35.81 11.65 27.19
C ARG A 39 -35.97 12.96 26.40
N LYS A 40 -34.93 13.44 25.73
CA LYS A 40 -35.01 14.58 24.81
C LYS A 40 -35.01 14.08 23.38
N GLU A 41 -35.82 14.69 22.55
CA GLU A 41 -35.81 14.49 21.11
C GLU A 41 -34.72 15.40 20.50
N HIS A 42 -33.91 14.85 19.63
CA HIS A 42 -32.86 15.56 18.92
C HIS A 42 -33.08 15.38 17.43
N THR A 43 -32.83 16.43 16.67
CA THR A 43 -32.87 16.39 15.20
C THR A 43 -31.46 16.54 14.66
N GLN A 44 -31.06 15.66 13.75
CA GLN A 44 -29.81 15.73 13.02
C GLN A 44 -30.07 15.87 11.52
N TYR A 45 -29.22 16.64 10.87
CA TYR A 45 -29.15 16.78 9.43
C TYR A 45 -27.83 16.20 8.96
N ILE A 46 -27.89 15.22 8.06
CA ILE A 46 -26.72 14.52 7.57
C ILE A 46 -26.65 14.69 6.08
N THR A 47 -25.52 15.17 5.60
CA THR A 47 -25.23 15.32 4.17
C THR A 47 -23.96 14.57 3.83
N LYS A 48 -24.00 13.86 2.71
CA LYS A 48 -22.86 13.13 2.17
C LYS A 48 -22.13 14.02 1.18
N ILE A 49 -20.84 14.25 1.44
CA ILE A 49 -19.96 15.01 0.56
C ILE A 49 -19.14 14.02 -0.26
N HIS A 50 -19.31 14.05 -1.58
CA HIS A 50 -18.57 13.20 -2.51
C HIS A 50 -17.30 13.91 -2.97
N VAL A 51 -16.14 13.25 -2.78
CA VAL A 51 -14.85 13.75 -3.27
C VAL A 51 -14.34 12.79 -4.33
N LEU A 52 -14.46 13.18 -5.61
CA LEU A 52 -14.00 12.41 -6.78
C LEU A 52 -14.47 10.94 -6.79
N GLY A 53 -15.65 10.67 -6.25
CA GLY A 53 -16.30 9.35 -6.28
C GLY A 53 -15.65 8.27 -5.39
N ARG A 54 -14.62 8.59 -4.62
CA ARG A 54 -13.88 7.60 -3.81
C ARG A 54 -13.80 7.89 -2.33
N VAL A 55 -13.86 9.14 -1.95
CA VAL A 55 -13.84 9.57 -0.55
C VAL A 55 -15.20 10.10 -0.17
N GLU A 56 -15.79 9.52 0.88
CA GLU A 56 -17.07 9.94 1.39
C GLU A 56 -16.85 10.63 2.75
N VAL A 57 -17.26 11.88 2.83
CA VAL A 57 -17.27 12.66 4.07
C VAL A 57 -18.70 13.02 4.40
N TYR A 58 -19.06 12.99 5.68
CA TYR A 58 -20.39 13.35 6.14
C TYR A 58 -20.33 14.66 6.91
N LEU A 59 -21.16 15.63 6.51
CA LEU A 59 -21.45 16.78 7.33
C LEU A 59 -22.67 16.46 8.19
N VAL A 60 -22.50 16.52 9.51
CA VAL A 60 -23.56 16.26 10.49
C VAL A 60 -23.80 17.51 11.29
N VAL A 61 -25.03 18.02 11.25
CA VAL A 61 -25.49 19.17 12.04
C VAL A 61 -26.60 18.74 12.98
N THR A 62 -26.45 19.04 14.25
CA THR A 62 -27.42 18.67 15.29
C THR A 62 -28.10 19.91 15.86
N GLU A 63 -29.42 19.92 15.88
CA GLU A 63 -30.18 20.96 16.61
C GLU A 63 -29.99 20.76 18.10
N VAL A 64 -29.47 21.79 18.78
CA VAL A 64 -29.22 21.76 20.21
C VAL A 64 -30.17 22.69 20.96
N ASN A 65 -30.24 23.96 20.57
CA ASN A 65 -31.00 24.97 21.30
C ASN A 65 -32.23 25.46 20.54
N MET A 66 -32.20 25.43 19.21
CA MET A 66 -33.29 25.88 18.35
C MET A 66 -33.35 25.07 17.07
N PRO A 67 -34.52 24.93 16.43
CA PRO A 67 -34.65 24.30 15.13
C PRO A 67 -34.00 25.15 14.04
N LEU A 68 -33.53 24.48 12.97
CA LEU A 68 -32.98 25.16 11.79
C LEU A 68 -34.08 25.92 11.03
N THR A 69 -33.75 27.12 10.59
CA THR A 69 -34.59 27.96 9.73
C THR A 69 -34.27 27.71 8.26
N ILE A 70 -35.08 28.26 7.36
CA ILE A 70 -34.83 28.22 5.90
C ILE A 70 -33.47 28.82 5.55
N LEU A 71 -33.05 29.88 6.23
CA LEU A 71 -31.75 30.52 6.02
C LEU A 71 -30.60 29.60 6.44
N ASP A 72 -30.78 28.81 7.51
CA ASP A 72 -29.78 27.83 7.96
C ASP A 72 -29.62 26.69 6.95
N TYR A 73 -30.70 26.24 6.31
CA TYR A 73 -30.63 25.27 5.21
C TYR A 73 -29.87 25.81 4.02
N MET A 74 -30.12 27.06 3.60
CA MET A 74 -29.32 27.69 2.52
C MET A 74 -27.86 27.82 2.91
N ALA A 75 -27.56 28.14 4.17
CA ALA A 75 -26.19 28.19 4.68
C ALA A 75 -25.52 26.80 4.68
N LEU A 76 -26.27 25.73 5.03
CA LEU A 76 -25.78 24.36 4.95
C LEU A 76 -25.47 23.92 3.53
N GLU A 77 -26.33 24.23 2.55
CA GLU A 77 -26.06 23.93 1.14
C GLU A 77 -24.78 24.62 0.66
N ASN A 78 -24.61 25.89 0.97
CA ASN A 78 -23.39 26.63 0.65
C ASN A 78 -22.15 26.04 1.36
N ALA A 79 -22.30 25.62 2.62
CA ALA A 79 -21.23 24.95 3.36
C ALA A 79 -20.83 23.61 2.71
N VAL A 80 -21.81 22.83 2.24
CA VAL A 80 -21.56 21.57 1.52
C VAL A 80 -20.71 21.83 0.26
N PHE A 81 -21.09 22.80 -0.57
CA PHE A 81 -20.31 23.16 -1.77
C PHE A 81 -18.91 23.64 -1.42
N THR A 82 -18.77 24.49 -0.41
CA THR A 82 -17.47 25.00 0.03
C THR A 82 -16.57 23.88 0.56
N LEU A 83 -17.11 22.97 1.37
CA LEU A 83 -16.38 21.81 1.88
C LEU A 83 -16.02 20.85 0.74
N GLN A 84 -16.93 20.58 -0.18
CA GLN A 84 -16.66 19.74 -1.35
C GLN A 84 -15.49 20.30 -2.16
N TYR A 85 -15.50 21.59 -2.46
CA TYR A 85 -14.42 22.26 -3.17
C TYR A 85 -13.09 22.18 -2.40
N SER A 86 -13.11 22.46 -1.09
CA SER A 86 -11.93 22.38 -0.22
C SER A 86 -11.35 20.97 -0.17
N PHE A 87 -12.18 19.95 0.01
CA PHE A 87 -11.75 18.55 0.02
C PHE A 87 -11.21 18.11 -1.33
N MET A 88 -11.82 18.55 -2.44
CA MET A 88 -11.30 18.28 -3.78
C MET A 88 -9.90 18.87 -3.98
N GLY A 89 -9.68 20.11 -3.53
CA GLY A 89 -8.37 20.76 -3.57
C GLY A 89 -7.32 20.00 -2.77
N THR A 90 -7.63 19.69 -1.51
CA THR A 90 -6.74 18.92 -0.63
C THR A 90 -6.45 17.51 -1.18
N TYR A 91 -7.47 16.85 -1.71
CA TYR A 91 -7.30 15.53 -2.34
C TYR A 91 -6.39 15.60 -3.56
N ALA A 92 -6.59 16.58 -4.43
CA ALA A 92 -5.75 16.78 -5.61
C ALA A 92 -4.29 17.04 -5.23
N GLN A 93 -4.03 17.90 -4.24
CA GLN A 93 -2.69 18.15 -3.73
C GLN A 93 -2.04 16.88 -3.18
N ASN A 94 -2.77 16.10 -2.37
CA ASN A 94 -2.27 14.84 -1.82
C ASN A 94 -1.96 13.81 -2.94
N GLN A 95 -2.74 13.77 -4.02
CA GLN A 95 -2.47 12.89 -5.16
C GLN A 95 -1.21 13.31 -5.91
N ILE A 96 -1.00 14.62 -6.10
CA ILE A 96 0.21 15.15 -6.74
C ILE A 96 1.45 14.82 -5.88
N GLU A 97 1.37 15.03 -4.56
CA GLU A 97 2.46 14.73 -3.65
C GLU A 97 2.78 13.22 -3.63
N LYS A 98 1.77 12.35 -3.53
CA LYS A 98 1.96 10.89 -3.61
C LYS A 98 2.58 10.46 -4.93
N LYS A 99 2.14 11.05 -6.05
CA LYS A 99 2.74 10.78 -7.37
C LYS A 99 4.20 11.19 -7.39
N TYR A 100 4.51 12.37 -6.90
CA TYR A 100 5.88 12.88 -6.86
C TYR A 100 6.79 12.02 -5.97
N GLN A 101 6.33 11.64 -4.76
CA GLN A 101 7.06 10.72 -3.88
C GLN A 101 7.30 9.37 -4.56
N ARG A 102 6.30 8.84 -5.27
CA ARG A 102 6.42 7.60 -6.02
C ARG A 102 7.48 7.70 -7.13
N ASP A 103 7.46 8.77 -7.93
CA ASP A 103 8.38 8.96 -9.03
C ASP A 103 9.83 9.11 -8.51
N ILE A 104 10.02 9.82 -7.40
CA ILE A 104 11.31 9.91 -6.69
C ILE A 104 11.73 8.53 -6.16
N GLY A 105 10.83 7.81 -5.50
CA GLY A 105 11.11 6.48 -4.97
C GLY A 105 11.57 5.51 -6.05
N TYR A 106 10.89 5.48 -7.19
CA TYR A 106 11.32 4.67 -8.33
C TYR A 106 12.65 5.11 -8.93
N SER A 107 12.89 6.42 -9.02
CA SER A 107 14.17 6.95 -9.52
C SER A 107 15.33 6.52 -8.61
N LEU A 108 15.11 6.55 -7.29
CA LEU A 108 16.09 6.10 -6.30
C LEU A 108 16.32 4.59 -6.39
N LEU A 109 15.26 3.77 -6.43
CA LEU A 109 15.34 2.31 -6.53
C LEU A 109 16.00 1.84 -7.83
N ASN A 110 15.81 2.55 -8.93
CA ASN A 110 16.50 2.25 -10.20
C ASN A 110 17.90 2.83 -10.28
N GLY A 111 18.34 3.62 -9.29
CA GLY A 111 19.67 4.25 -9.26
C GLY A 111 19.86 5.29 -10.35
N LEU A 112 18.79 6.02 -10.67
CA LEU A 112 18.83 7.14 -11.64
C LEU A 112 19.32 8.44 -11.02
N LEU A 113 19.32 8.51 -9.67
CA LEU A 113 19.74 9.68 -8.91
C LEU A 113 21.17 9.51 -8.40
N THR A 114 21.97 10.57 -8.47
CA THR A 114 23.37 10.57 -8.02
C THR A 114 23.69 11.83 -7.22
N GLY A 115 24.71 11.76 -6.36
CA GLY A 115 25.23 12.92 -5.62
C GLY A 115 24.14 13.65 -4.82
N ASP A 116 24.04 14.96 -5.05
CA ASP A 116 23.10 15.83 -4.34
C ASP A 116 21.63 15.48 -4.59
N GLU A 117 21.28 14.98 -5.78
CA GLU A 117 19.91 14.59 -6.11
C GLU A 117 19.48 13.38 -5.27
N LEU A 118 20.36 12.40 -5.13
CA LEU A 118 20.13 11.23 -4.27
C LEU A 118 19.90 11.65 -2.81
N SER A 119 20.75 12.55 -2.29
CA SER A 119 20.63 13.06 -0.92
C SER A 119 19.35 13.87 -0.68
N LYS A 120 18.90 14.64 -1.69
CA LYS A 120 17.63 15.37 -1.64
C LYS A 120 16.44 14.41 -1.65
N ALA A 121 16.45 13.43 -2.53
CA ALA A 121 15.43 12.40 -2.65
C ALA A 121 15.30 11.61 -1.33
N ALA A 122 16.40 11.16 -0.76
CA ALA A 122 16.44 10.45 0.51
C ALA A 122 15.82 11.28 1.65
N ARG A 123 16.17 12.58 1.73
CA ARG A 123 15.56 13.49 2.73
C ARG A 123 14.06 13.65 2.56
N MET A 124 13.57 13.76 1.31
CA MET A 124 12.14 13.86 1.02
C MET A 124 11.40 12.60 1.44
N LEU A 125 12.02 11.44 1.27
CA LEU A 125 11.49 10.14 1.68
C LEU A 125 11.85 9.82 3.15
N LYS A 126 12.45 10.76 3.89
CA LYS A 126 12.87 10.59 5.30
C LYS A 126 13.79 9.39 5.54
N LEU A 127 14.53 8.97 4.52
CA LEU A 127 15.50 7.88 4.62
C LEU A 127 16.80 8.39 5.27
N LYS A 128 17.42 7.54 6.09
CA LYS A 128 18.64 7.84 6.84
C LYS A 128 19.82 7.08 6.23
N ASP A 129 20.98 7.71 6.14
CA ASP A 129 22.18 7.06 5.63
C ASP A 129 22.78 6.02 6.61
N THR A 130 22.47 6.19 7.89
CA THR A 130 22.95 5.29 8.98
C THR A 130 22.06 4.09 9.25
N ALA A 131 20.89 4.01 8.62
CA ALA A 131 19.96 2.91 8.80
C ALA A 131 20.23 1.78 7.81
N GLN A 132 19.76 0.59 8.15
CA GLN A 132 19.74 -0.55 7.25
C GLN A 132 18.37 -0.70 6.61
N TYR A 133 18.34 -1.08 5.35
CA TYR A 133 17.11 -1.24 4.60
C TYR A 133 17.07 -2.56 3.86
N CYS A 134 15.86 -3.06 3.62
CA CYS A 134 15.64 -4.01 2.55
C CYS A 134 14.46 -3.56 1.68
N VAL A 135 14.49 -3.94 0.41
CA VAL A 135 13.40 -3.67 -0.52
C VAL A 135 12.61 -4.94 -0.73
N VAL A 136 11.28 -4.83 -0.58
CA VAL A 136 10.35 -5.93 -0.81
C VAL A 136 9.56 -5.63 -2.08
N SER A 137 9.57 -6.57 -3.00
CA SER A 137 8.77 -6.51 -4.22
C SER A 137 7.58 -7.47 -4.12
N PHE A 138 6.38 -6.94 -4.32
CA PHE A 138 5.15 -7.72 -4.47
C PHE A 138 4.79 -7.72 -5.95
N HIS A 139 4.68 -8.89 -6.52
CA HIS A 139 4.35 -9.07 -7.94
C HIS A 139 3.03 -9.82 -8.05
N THR A 140 2.04 -9.20 -8.67
CA THR A 140 0.74 -9.82 -8.91
C THR A 140 0.82 -10.72 -10.14
N ILE A 141 0.30 -11.93 -10.00
CA ILE A 141 0.26 -12.90 -11.07
C ILE A 141 -1.05 -12.69 -11.83
N SER A 142 -0.94 -12.28 -13.11
CA SER A 142 -2.12 -12.21 -13.98
C SER A 142 -2.54 -13.61 -14.40
N SER A 143 -3.85 -13.86 -14.39
CA SER A 143 -4.43 -15.07 -14.94
C SER A 143 -4.51 -15.05 -16.48
N ASN A 144 -4.33 -13.86 -17.08
CA ASN A 144 -4.39 -13.66 -18.52
C ASN A 144 -2.99 -13.65 -19.12
N SER A 145 -2.82 -14.40 -20.20
CA SER A 145 -1.56 -14.46 -20.97
C SER A 145 -1.35 -13.28 -21.92
N GLU A 146 -2.20 -12.26 -21.86
CA GLU A 146 -2.13 -11.07 -22.70
C GLU A 146 -1.24 -10.00 -22.06
N ASP A 147 -0.49 -9.27 -22.89
CA ASP A 147 0.44 -8.20 -22.44
C ASP A 147 -0.25 -6.96 -21.83
N TYR A 148 -1.58 -6.97 -21.71
CA TYR A 148 -2.37 -5.84 -21.23
C TYR A 148 -3.17 -6.20 -19.98
N TYR A 149 -3.07 -5.37 -18.95
CA TYR A 149 -3.91 -5.49 -17.75
C TYR A 149 -5.31 -4.98 -18.04
N THR A 150 -6.30 -5.79 -17.68
CA THR A 150 -7.71 -5.37 -17.71
C THR A 150 -7.98 -4.35 -16.60
N LYS A 151 -9.10 -3.62 -16.72
CA LYS A 151 -9.53 -2.68 -15.68
C LYS A 151 -9.78 -3.41 -14.36
N GLU A 152 -10.36 -4.60 -14.41
CA GLU A 152 -10.64 -5.48 -13.27
C GLU A 152 -9.36 -5.90 -12.57
N GLU A 153 -8.34 -6.32 -13.30
CA GLU A 153 -7.03 -6.67 -12.74
C GLU A 153 -6.36 -5.46 -12.06
N LEU A 154 -6.42 -4.28 -12.67
CA LEU A 154 -5.89 -3.05 -12.07
C LEU A 154 -6.63 -2.66 -10.78
N GLU A 155 -7.93 -2.91 -10.71
CA GLU A 155 -8.73 -2.72 -9.49
C GLU A 155 -8.34 -3.73 -8.42
N GLU A 156 -8.10 -5.00 -8.77
CA GLU A 156 -7.64 -6.04 -7.86
C GLU A 156 -6.25 -5.72 -7.28
N ILE A 157 -5.32 -5.29 -8.11
CA ILE A 157 -4.00 -4.82 -7.67
C ILE A 157 -4.14 -3.64 -6.71
N GLY A 158 -5.09 -2.72 -6.97
CA GLY A 158 -5.40 -1.62 -6.07
C GLY A 158 -5.92 -2.07 -4.70
N VAL A 159 -6.67 -3.18 -4.66
CA VAL A 159 -7.11 -3.79 -3.39
C VAL A 159 -5.93 -4.38 -2.64
N ILE A 160 -5.03 -5.10 -3.33
CA ILE A 160 -3.81 -5.65 -2.73
C ILE A 160 -2.95 -4.52 -2.14
N GLU A 161 -2.70 -3.47 -2.92
CA GLU A 161 -1.96 -2.28 -2.45
C GLU A 161 -2.58 -1.67 -1.19
N GLY A 162 -3.90 -1.49 -1.18
CA GLY A 162 -4.63 -0.94 -0.04
C GLY A 162 -4.52 -1.79 1.23
N GLU A 163 -4.55 -3.12 1.10
CA GLU A 163 -4.38 -4.03 2.24
C GLU A 163 -2.92 -4.03 2.73
N ILE A 164 -1.93 -4.00 1.84
CA ILE A 164 -0.52 -3.88 2.21
C ILE A 164 -0.28 -2.55 2.95
N GLN A 165 -0.78 -1.42 2.44
CA GLN A 165 -0.66 -0.12 3.11
C GLN A 165 -1.34 -0.11 4.49
N ARG A 166 -2.45 -0.82 4.66
CA ARG A 166 -3.13 -0.94 5.96
C ARG A 166 -2.33 -1.75 6.96
N LEU A 167 -1.61 -2.78 6.52
CA LEU A 167 -0.80 -3.65 7.36
C LEU A 167 0.59 -3.06 7.65
N LEU A 168 1.10 -2.25 6.73
CA LEU A 168 2.41 -1.59 6.80
C LEU A 168 2.25 -0.05 6.67
N PRO A 169 1.60 0.63 7.63
CA PRO A 169 1.22 2.04 7.50
C PRO A 169 2.43 3.00 7.50
N ASP A 170 3.54 2.61 8.10
CA ASP A 170 4.74 3.43 8.25
C ASP A 170 5.76 3.24 7.11
N GLU A 171 5.49 2.31 6.20
CA GLU A 171 6.41 1.95 5.14
C GLU A 171 6.23 2.80 3.87
N HIS A 172 7.31 2.98 3.14
CA HIS A 172 7.28 3.63 1.82
C HIS A 172 6.85 2.64 0.74
N ILE A 173 5.58 2.70 0.36
CA ILE A 173 4.98 1.78 -0.60
C ILE A 173 4.72 2.51 -1.90
N TYR A 174 5.20 1.93 -3.00
CA TYR A 174 5.05 2.44 -4.36
C TYR A 174 4.44 1.38 -5.26
N ARG A 175 3.54 1.78 -6.15
CA ARG A 175 2.95 0.89 -7.15
C ARG A 175 3.29 1.32 -8.57
N ASN A 176 3.71 0.36 -9.39
CA ASN A 176 3.84 0.52 -10.83
C ASN A 176 3.22 -0.70 -11.53
N LEU A 177 2.08 -0.49 -12.19
CA LEU A 177 1.29 -1.56 -12.83
C LEU A 177 1.03 -2.71 -11.86
N ASN A 178 1.60 -3.89 -12.13
CA ASN A 178 1.47 -5.12 -11.38
C ASN A 178 2.52 -5.31 -10.27
N GLN A 179 3.40 -4.35 -10.09
CA GLN A 179 4.45 -4.40 -9.08
C GLN A 179 4.18 -3.37 -7.99
N ILE A 180 4.14 -3.84 -6.74
CA ILE A 180 4.14 -3.00 -5.56
C ILE A 180 5.51 -3.16 -4.91
N VAL A 181 6.13 -2.08 -4.50
CA VAL A 181 7.46 -2.09 -3.89
C VAL A 181 7.38 -1.38 -2.55
N CYS A 182 8.00 -1.98 -1.54
CA CYS A 182 8.12 -1.43 -0.20
C CYS A 182 9.60 -1.24 0.15
N ILE A 183 9.96 -0.10 0.70
CA ILE A 183 11.27 0.13 1.32
C ILE A 183 11.07 -0.01 2.82
N HIS A 184 11.67 -1.04 3.41
CA HIS A 184 11.59 -1.35 4.83
C HIS A 184 12.89 -0.94 5.54
N GLU A 185 12.78 -0.15 6.62
CA GLU A 185 13.90 0.15 7.53
C GLU A 185 14.04 -0.99 8.55
N ILE A 186 15.17 -1.69 8.54
CA ILE A 186 15.44 -2.80 9.47
C ILE A 186 15.53 -2.27 10.90
N LYS A 187 14.72 -2.82 11.78
CA LYS A 187 14.67 -2.45 13.20
C LYS A 187 15.81 -3.11 13.99
N PRO A 188 16.28 -2.48 15.08
CA PRO A 188 17.28 -3.10 15.94
C PRO A 188 16.83 -4.49 16.45
N GLY A 189 17.65 -5.52 16.19
CA GLY A 189 17.35 -6.90 16.57
C GLY A 189 16.50 -7.68 15.57
N GLU A 190 16.04 -7.05 14.51
CA GLU A 190 15.31 -7.71 13.43
C GLU A 190 16.27 -8.57 12.58
N THR A 191 15.91 -9.83 12.39
CA THR A 191 16.66 -10.74 11.53
C THR A 191 15.97 -10.93 10.19
N GLN A 192 16.74 -11.23 9.15
CA GLN A 192 16.17 -11.50 7.83
C GLN A 192 15.16 -12.65 7.85
N ALA A 193 15.42 -13.68 8.66
CA ALA A 193 14.48 -14.80 8.82
C ALA A 193 13.18 -14.37 9.50
N GLY A 194 13.26 -13.57 10.58
CA GLY A 194 12.10 -13.05 11.29
C GLY A 194 11.25 -12.14 10.38
N PHE A 195 11.90 -11.26 9.64
CA PHE A 195 11.21 -10.40 8.68
C PHE A 195 10.53 -11.21 7.56
N ARG A 196 11.15 -12.27 7.06
CA ARG A 196 10.50 -13.17 6.10
C ARG A 196 9.25 -13.81 6.68
N GLU A 197 9.28 -14.29 7.93
CA GLU A 197 8.09 -14.84 8.60
C GLU A 197 6.97 -13.81 8.74
N GLU A 198 7.30 -12.54 8.97
CA GLU A 198 6.32 -11.44 8.98
C GLU A 198 5.69 -11.24 7.60
N MET A 199 6.48 -11.29 6.53
CA MET A 199 5.98 -11.22 5.16
C MET A 199 5.14 -12.42 4.77
N GLU A 200 5.43 -13.62 5.28
CA GLU A 200 4.59 -14.81 5.10
C GLU A 200 3.22 -14.64 5.78
N LYS A 201 3.19 -14.09 6.99
CA LYS A 201 1.93 -13.75 7.70
C LYS A 201 1.14 -12.65 6.97
N LEU A 202 1.83 -11.63 6.46
CA LEU A 202 1.22 -10.58 5.65
C LEU A 202 0.60 -11.17 4.40
N TYR A 203 1.33 -12.00 3.65
CA TYR A 203 0.82 -12.70 2.47
C TYR A 203 -0.48 -13.45 2.78
N GLN A 204 -0.48 -14.29 3.82
CA GLN A 204 -1.67 -15.05 4.21
C GLN A 204 -2.85 -14.16 4.60
N THR A 205 -2.59 -13.03 5.26
CA THR A 205 -3.62 -12.09 5.68
C THR A 205 -4.25 -11.39 4.47
N VAL A 206 -3.42 -10.91 3.54
CA VAL A 206 -3.87 -10.26 2.32
C VAL A 206 -4.65 -11.25 1.44
N GLN A 207 -4.16 -12.49 1.27
CA GLN A 207 -4.84 -13.53 0.50
C GLN A 207 -6.24 -13.84 1.06
N LYS A 208 -6.39 -13.96 2.39
CA LYS A 208 -7.71 -14.13 3.02
C LYS A 208 -8.65 -12.98 2.70
N GLN A 209 -8.16 -11.73 2.73
CA GLN A 209 -8.98 -10.55 2.42
C GLN A 209 -9.40 -10.51 0.94
N ILE A 210 -8.50 -10.88 0.03
CA ILE A 210 -8.79 -11.00 -1.40
C ILE A 210 -9.87 -12.05 -1.64
N PHE A 211 -9.72 -13.22 -1.04
CA PHE A 211 -10.68 -14.33 -1.15
C PHE A 211 -12.07 -13.93 -0.61
N HIS A 212 -12.14 -13.23 0.53
CA HIS A 212 -13.42 -12.72 1.07
C HIS A 212 -14.13 -11.73 0.15
N ARG A 213 -13.41 -11.11 -0.77
CA ARG A 213 -13.97 -10.20 -1.78
C ARG A 213 -14.31 -10.90 -3.10
N ASN A 214 -14.31 -12.24 -3.13
CA ASN A 214 -14.49 -13.06 -4.32
C ASN A 214 -13.51 -12.73 -5.46
N LYS A 215 -12.28 -12.36 -5.10
CA LYS A 215 -11.18 -12.11 -6.02
C LYS A 215 -10.24 -13.30 -6.04
N THR A 216 -9.61 -13.54 -7.18
CA THR A 216 -8.75 -14.72 -7.41
C THR A 216 -7.30 -14.38 -7.72
N THR A 217 -6.97 -13.10 -7.77
CA THR A 217 -5.60 -12.65 -8.07
C THR A 217 -4.64 -13.13 -7.01
N ASP A 218 -3.58 -13.80 -7.44
CA ASP A 218 -2.48 -14.22 -6.58
C ASP A 218 -1.30 -13.24 -6.72
N PHE A 219 -0.38 -13.27 -5.76
CA PHE A 219 0.83 -12.46 -5.80
C PHE A 219 2.00 -13.17 -5.14
N GLN A 220 3.20 -12.75 -5.47
CA GLN A 220 4.46 -13.25 -4.92
C GLN A 220 5.20 -12.13 -4.22
N ILE A 221 5.99 -12.48 -3.20
CA ILE A 221 6.80 -11.55 -2.42
C ILE A 221 8.27 -11.94 -2.54
N GLY A 222 9.06 -11.05 -3.12
CA GLY A 222 10.52 -11.15 -3.15
C GLY A 222 11.16 -10.16 -2.18
N ILE A 223 11.95 -10.65 -1.25
CA ILE A 223 12.67 -9.84 -0.25
C ILE A 223 14.13 -9.73 -0.69
N GLY A 224 14.58 -8.49 -0.93
CA GLY A 224 15.94 -8.18 -1.34
C GLY A 224 16.97 -8.37 -0.23
N SER A 225 18.23 -8.19 -0.57
CA SER A 225 19.32 -8.20 0.42
C SER A 225 19.22 -6.97 1.34
N ILE A 226 19.67 -7.13 2.58
CA ILE A 226 19.83 -6.02 3.52
C ILE A 226 21.02 -5.18 3.06
N VAL A 227 20.82 -3.87 2.99
CA VAL A 227 21.81 -2.89 2.57
C VAL A 227 21.99 -1.79 3.62
N ASN A 228 23.17 -1.16 3.62
CA ASN A 228 23.50 -0.07 4.54
C ASN A 228 23.23 1.28 3.85
N GLY A 229 22.39 2.09 4.44
CA GLY A 229 22.03 3.39 3.91
C GLY A 229 21.19 3.34 2.64
N TYR A 230 20.71 4.50 2.22
CA TYR A 230 19.84 4.63 1.05
C TYR A 230 20.59 4.54 -0.28
N GLY A 231 21.92 4.68 -0.28
CA GLY A 231 22.74 4.63 -1.50
C GLY A 231 22.71 3.28 -2.21
N ASP A 232 22.54 2.20 -1.44
CA ASP A 232 22.54 0.83 -1.93
C ASP A 232 21.14 0.23 -2.16
N LEU A 233 20.07 1.01 -2.02
CA LEU A 233 18.69 0.55 -2.23
C LEU A 233 18.47 -0.08 -3.60
N LYS A 234 19.15 0.44 -4.64
CA LYS A 234 19.14 -0.16 -5.99
C LYS A 234 19.54 -1.63 -5.99
N LYS A 235 20.55 -2.01 -5.18
CA LYS A 235 20.99 -3.39 -5.07
C LYS A 235 19.90 -4.26 -4.45
N SER A 236 19.35 -3.85 -3.30
CA SER A 236 18.27 -4.55 -2.64
C SER A 236 17.04 -4.71 -3.54
N PHE A 237 16.67 -3.67 -4.28
CA PHE A 237 15.57 -3.70 -5.24
C PHE A 237 15.82 -4.69 -6.39
N LYS A 238 17.03 -4.69 -6.94
CA LYS A 238 17.42 -5.67 -7.97
C LYS A 238 17.32 -7.09 -7.42
N ASP A 239 17.79 -7.32 -6.21
CA ASP A 239 17.77 -8.62 -5.57
C ASP A 239 16.32 -9.07 -5.30
N SER A 240 15.42 -8.18 -4.86
CA SER A 240 14.01 -8.52 -4.65
C SER A 240 13.29 -8.92 -5.95
N LYS A 241 13.59 -8.26 -7.07
CA LYS A 241 13.07 -8.65 -8.38
C LYS A 241 13.55 -10.02 -8.83
N LYS A 242 14.84 -10.29 -8.65
CA LYS A 242 15.41 -11.59 -8.99
C LYS A 242 14.72 -12.74 -8.26
N ILE A 243 14.37 -12.54 -7.00
CA ILE A 243 13.62 -13.55 -6.25
C ILE A 243 12.29 -13.83 -6.92
N ILE A 244 11.58 -12.80 -7.39
CA ILE A 244 10.33 -13.00 -8.14
C ILE A 244 10.59 -13.80 -9.42
N ASP A 245 11.62 -13.43 -10.19
CA ASP A 245 11.96 -14.10 -11.45
C ASP A 245 12.35 -15.57 -11.24
N TYR A 246 12.95 -15.90 -10.11
CA TYR A 246 13.36 -17.26 -9.76
C TYR A 246 12.35 -18.04 -8.90
N MET A 247 11.17 -17.50 -8.65
CA MET A 247 10.19 -18.10 -7.73
C MET A 247 9.80 -19.53 -8.14
N ASP A 248 9.58 -19.75 -9.42
CA ASP A 248 9.21 -21.07 -9.94
C ASP A 248 10.36 -22.08 -9.81
N MET A 249 11.60 -21.62 -10.01
CA MET A 249 12.77 -22.45 -9.76
C MET A 249 12.90 -22.81 -8.27
N LEU A 250 12.65 -21.86 -7.37
CA LEU A 250 12.66 -22.11 -5.93
C LEU A 250 11.60 -23.14 -5.54
N ARG A 251 10.38 -23.02 -6.08
CA ARG A 251 9.30 -24.03 -5.90
C ARG A 251 9.75 -25.43 -6.30
N TYR A 252 10.39 -25.53 -7.45
CA TYR A 252 10.91 -26.81 -7.94
C TYR A 252 12.02 -27.39 -7.04
N LEU A 253 13.00 -26.56 -6.66
CA LEU A 253 14.16 -26.98 -5.87
C LEU A 253 13.80 -27.43 -4.45
N TYR A 254 12.91 -26.71 -3.80
CA TYR A 254 12.48 -27.04 -2.43
C TYR A 254 11.32 -28.06 -2.41
N GLY A 255 10.79 -28.45 -3.57
CA GLY A 255 9.66 -29.38 -3.65
C GLY A 255 8.36 -28.84 -3.06
N ASP A 256 8.28 -27.54 -2.83
CA ASP A 256 7.12 -26.86 -2.26
C ASP A 256 6.48 -25.94 -3.28
N LYS A 257 5.34 -26.35 -3.83
CA LYS A 257 4.59 -25.58 -4.82
C LYS A 257 3.93 -24.32 -4.24
N ASN A 258 3.87 -24.19 -2.92
CA ASN A 258 3.16 -23.11 -2.24
C ASN A 258 4.08 -21.93 -1.84
N ILE A 259 5.36 -21.98 -2.22
CA ILE A 259 6.27 -20.85 -1.95
C ILE A 259 5.77 -19.63 -2.70
N SER A 260 5.32 -18.63 -1.95
CA SER A 260 4.91 -17.31 -2.46
C SER A 260 5.74 -16.17 -1.87
N VAL A 261 6.54 -16.46 -0.82
CA VAL A 261 7.44 -15.52 -0.17
C VAL A 261 8.85 -16.11 -0.12
N ALA A 262 9.81 -15.38 -0.65
CA ALA A 262 11.20 -15.79 -0.59
C ALA A 262 12.13 -14.57 -0.40
N ASP A 263 13.25 -14.80 0.29
CA ASP A 263 14.32 -13.82 0.42
C ASP A 263 15.55 -14.21 -0.41
N PHE A 264 16.44 -13.23 -0.60
CA PHE A 264 17.63 -13.41 -1.43
C PHE A 264 18.57 -14.51 -0.92
N SER A 265 18.54 -14.86 0.37
CA SER A 265 19.37 -15.92 0.93
C SER A 265 18.94 -17.31 0.44
N LYS A 266 17.66 -17.50 0.09
CA LYS A 266 17.16 -18.77 -0.46
C LYS A 266 17.76 -19.13 -1.82
N LEU A 267 18.27 -18.17 -2.57
CA LEU A 267 18.99 -18.48 -3.81
C LEU A 267 20.31 -19.23 -3.56
N GLY A 268 20.92 -19.05 -2.38
CA GLY A 268 22.11 -19.83 -1.97
C GLY A 268 23.17 -19.91 -3.06
N PHE A 269 23.52 -21.12 -3.49
CA PHE A 269 24.50 -21.42 -4.52
C PHE A 269 24.15 -20.81 -5.89
N PHE A 270 22.86 -20.63 -6.20
CA PHE A 270 22.43 -20.05 -7.50
C PHE A 270 22.86 -18.61 -7.69
N GLN A 271 23.16 -17.86 -6.63
CA GLN A 271 23.78 -16.52 -6.74
C GLN A 271 25.13 -16.55 -7.48
N ILE A 272 25.82 -17.68 -7.49
CA ILE A 272 27.10 -17.85 -8.18
C ILE A 272 26.87 -17.88 -9.68
N PHE A 273 25.83 -18.58 -10.16
CA PHE A 273 25.53 -18.66 -11.58
C PHE A 273 25.27 -17.33 -12.24
N GLU A 274 24.79 -16.34 -11.50
CA GLU A 274 24.59 -14.98 -12.02
C GLU A 274 25.91 -14.21 -12.28
N LYS A 275 26.96 -14.57 -11.57
CA LYS A 275 28.28 -13.95 -11.74
C LYS A 275 29.02 -14.55 -12.93
N ILE A 276 28.60 -15.71 -13.36
CA ILE A 276 29.20 -16.47 -14.47
C ILE A 276 28.64 -15.92 -15.78
N LYS A 277 29.47 -15.22 -16.53
CA LYS A 277 29.08 -14.55 -17.78
C LYS A 277 29.28 -15.43 -19.03
N ASN A 278 30.12 -16.44 -18.91
CA ASN A 278 30.46 -17.30 -20.04
C ASN A 278 30.70 -18.76 -19.59
N ARG A 279 30.80 -19.65 -20.57
CA ARG A 279 30.98 -21.08 -20.35
C ARG A 279 32.30 -21.39 -19.65
N ASP A 280 33.35 -20.65 -19.92
CA ASP A 280 34.69 -20.89 -19.39
C ASP A 280 34.73 -20.58 -17.88
N GLU A 281 34.09 -19.48 -17.46
CA GLU A 281 33.91 -19.15 -16.05
C GLU A 281 33.04 -20.20 -15.33
N LEU A 282 32.04 -20.77 -16.00
CA LEU A 282 31.24 -21.85 -15.43
C LEU A 282 32.08 -23.11 -15.18
N MET A 283 33.00 -23.44 -16.10
CA MET A 283 33.86 -24.61 -15.99
C MET A 283 34.81 -24.54 -14.81
N GLU A 284 35.18 -23.35 -14.33
CA GLU A 284 36.00 -23.18 -13.13
C GLU A 284 35.29 -23.65 -11.83
N TYR A 285 33.97 -23.66 -11.84
CA TYR A 285 33.14 -24.13 -10.70
C TYR A 285 32.68 -25.59 -10.84
N VAL A 286 32.93 -26.24 -12.00
CA VAL A 286 32.58 -27.64 -12.20
C VAL A 286 33.72 -28.53 -11.67
N PRO A 287 33.44 -29.46 -10.72
CA PRO A 287 34.47 -30.38 -10.25
C PRO A 287 35.08 -31.16 -11.41
N GLU A 288 36.40 -31.37 -11.39
CA GLU A 288 37.13 -32.10 -12.42
C GLU A 288 36.57 -33.50 -12.70
N SER A 289 35.97 -34.12 -11.68
CA SER A 289 35.30 -35.42 -11.79
C SER A 289 34.08 -35.39 -12.71
N LEU A 290 33.38 -34.23 -12.82
CA LEU A 290 32.23 -34.05 -13.74
C LEU A 290 32.68 -33.60 -15.13
N VAL A 291 33.78 -32.87 -15.23
CA VAL A 291 34.36 -32.46 -16.53
C VAL A 291 34.83 -33.69 -17.33
N LYS A 292 35.28 -34.75 -16.65
CA LYS A 292 35.72 -36.02 -17.29
C LYS A 292 34.57 -36.94 -17.76
N LEU A 293 33.33 -36.60 -17.41
CA LEU A 293 32.12 -37.35 -17.84
C LEU A 293 31.52 -36.83 -19.15
N TYR A 294 32.02 -35.70 -19.65
CA TYR A 294 31.67 -35.04 -20.90
C TYR A 294 32.86 -35.10 -21.87
#